data_8ebadfe36b15ac34ee8abbc9ad80a30e
#
_entry.id   8ebadfe36b15ac34ee8abbc9ad80a30e
#
_cell.length_a   1.000
_cell.length_b   1.000
_cell.length_c   1.000
_cell.angle_alpha   90.00
_cell.angle_beta   90.00
_cell.angle_gamma   90.00
#
_symmetry.space_group_name_H-M   'P 1'
#
loop_
_entity.id
_entity.type
_entity.pdbx_description
1 polymer ?
#
loop_
_entity_poly.entity_id
_entity_poly.type
_entity_poly.pdbx_seq_one_letter_code
_entity_poly.pdbx_strand_id
1 'polypeptide(L)'
;MKEGWSALQPLRDALVTRTAADLPAPARHAQALRVLDELHSEWRDPALLKEIAYLKTAAPSYLFHEYLADTNAPMPFAEFAAALDTHGLRYVGEAGPRRAVVELEDAWGLIPESMAGRWLDAESALDDALGTRFRRALIARADAPCARPPLADALDGLAFYADLACDEELDLEQDGAQRFVNPAGNSFVVTDAFAKAALIALSSVYPRALTYPELLAAAHAVRHEFGVNGEADAAHFQLAWFTLVMAHGVIPTLPDPTAM
;
A
#
# COMPACT_ATOMS: atom_id res chain seq x y z
N MET A 1 3.76 -10.40 10.04
CA MET A 1 5.19 -10.41 10.42
C MET A 1 5.29 -10.50 11.95
N LYS A 2 6.42 -11.00 12.48
CA LYS A 2 6.59 -11.25 13.92
C LYS A 2 6.50 -9.96 14.76
N GLU A 3 7.03 -8.88 14.24
CA GLU A 3 7.17 -7.59 14.91
C GLU A 3 5.80 -7.06 15.38
N GLY A 4 4.83 -7.01 14.51
CA GLY A 4 3.48 -6.55 14.84
C GLY A 4 2.65 -7.54 15.66
N TRP A 5 3.04 -8.83 15.69
CA TRP A 5 2.34 -9.86 16.45
C TRP A 5 2.88 -10.03 17.88
N SER A 6 4.14 -9.71 18.13
CA SER A 6 4.76 -9.91 19.46
C SER A 6 4.01 -9.19 20.57
N ALA A 7 3.54 -7.96 20.32
CA ALA A 7 2.75 -7.20 21.27
C ALA A 7 1.34 -7.79 21.53
N LEU A 8 0.82 -8.57 20.59
CA LEU A 8 -0.53 -9.16 20.66
C LEU A 8 -0.53 -10.61 21.17
N GLN A 9 0.65 -11.21 21.32
CA GLN A 9 0.78 -12.59 21.78
C GLN A 9 0.06 -12.85 23.12
N PRO A 10 0.12 -11.98 24.13
CA PRO A 10 -0.62 -12.20 25.38
C PRO A 10 -2.13 -12.31 25.17
N LEU A 11 -2.70 -11.51 24.24
CA LEU A 11 -4.13 -11.57 23.91
C LEU A 11 -4.50 -12.89 23.24
N ARG A 12 -3.67 -13.34 22.29
CA ARG A 12 -3.86 -14.63 21.64
C ARG A 12 -3.80 -15.78 22.64
N ASP A 13 -2.79 -15.80 23.50
CA ASP A 13 -2.60 -16.86 24.50
C ASP A 13 -3.81 -16.92 25.47
N ALA A 14 -4.30 -15.78 25.91
CA ALA A 14 -5.49 -15.71 26.76
C ALA A 14 -6.75 -16.23 26.03
N LEU A 15 -6.94 -15.87 24.77
CA LEU A 15 -8.07 -16.35 23.96
C LEU A 15 -8.02 -17.85 23.72
N VAL A 16 -6.85 -18.40 23.32
CA VAL A 16 -6.67 -19.84 23.10
C VAL A 16 -6.89 -20.62 24.40
N THR A 17 -6.37 -20.12 25.53
CA THR A 17 -6.48 -20.79 26.82
C THR A 17 -7.91 -20.79 27.36
N ARG A 18 -8.66 -19.68 27.18
CA ARG A 18 -9.99 -19.50 27.77
C ARG A 18 -11.14 -19.90 26.83
N THR A 19 -10.85 -20.22 25.54
CA THR A 19 -11.87 -20.62 24.55
C THR A 19 -11.73 -22.10 24.25
N ALA A 20 -12.76 -22.90 24.52
CA ALA A 20 -12.74 -24.33 24.29
C ALA A 20 -12.64 -24.66 22.79
N ALA A 21 -11.67 -25.50 22.43
CA ALA A 21 -11.34 -25.81 21.04
C ALA A 21 -12.37 -26.76 20.38
N ASP A 22 -13.04 -27.59 21.19
CA ASP A 22 -13.99 -28.64 20.77
C ASP A 22 -15.41 -28.13 20.51
N LEU A 23 -15.69 -26.85 20.77
CA LEU A 23 -17.00 -26.25 20.51
C LEU A 23 -17.27 -26.10 19.02
N PRO A 24 -18.53 -26.26 18.56
CA PRO A 24 -18.93 -25.84 17.23
C PRO A 24 -18.65 -24.34 16.99
N ALA A 25 -18.26 -23.99 15.75
CA ALA A 25 -17.79 -22.64 15.40
C ALA A 25 -18.67 -21.49 15.93
N PRO A 26 -20.02 -21.51 15.86
CA PRO A 26 -20.84 -20.44 16.42
C PRO A 26 -20.73 -20.32 17.94
N ALA A 27 -20.67 -21.44 18.65
CA ALA A 27 -20.54 -21.45 20.11
C ALA A 27 -19.14 -21.02 20.55
N ARG A 28 -18.10 -21.47 19.82
CA ARG A 28 -16.72 -21.07 20.03
C ARG A 28 -16.54 -19.56 19.82
N HIS A 29 -17.14 -19.00 18.76
CA HIS A 29 -17.16 -17.56 18.52
C HIS A 29 -17.81 -16.79 19.67
N ALA A 30 -19.01 -17.23 20.08
CA ALA A 30 -19.73 -16.58 21.19
C ALA A 30 -18.96 -16.66 22.51
N GLN A 31 -18.24 -17.75 22.77
CA GLN A 31 -17.36 -17.87 23.93
C GLN A 31 -16.18 -16.90 23.83
N ALA A 32 -15.52 -16.82 22.66
CA ALA A 32 -14.39 -15.91 22.46
C ALA A 32 -14.80 -14.45 22.67
N LEU A 33 -15.99 -14.04 22.22
CA LEU A 33 -16.49 -12.68 22.48
C LEU A 33 -16.69 -12.41 23.99
N ARG A 34 -17.17 -13.38 24.77
CA ARG A 34 -17.25 -13.23 26.24
C ARG A 34 -15.88 -13.10 26.88
N VAL A 35 -14.91 -13.91 26.44
CA VAL A 35 -13.51 -13.80 26.90
C VAL A 35 -12.94 -12.42 26.58
N LEU A 36 -13.23 -11.86 25.40
CA LEU A 36 -12.80 -10.50 25.05
C LEU A 36 -13.44 -9.44 25.98
N ASP A 37 -14.70 -9.61 26.39
CA ASP A 37 -15.34 -8.70 27.37
C ASP A 37 -14.68 -8.79 28.75
N GLU A 38 -14.35 -9.99 29.21
CA GLU A 38 -13.61 -10.20 30.47
C GLU A 38 -12.24 -9.53 30.40
N LEU A 39 -11.44 -9.81 29.35
CA LEU A 39 -10.12 -9.24 29.16
C LEU A 39 -10.17 -7.70 29.06
N HIS A 40 -11.18 -7.13 28.39
CA HIS A 40 -11.38 -5.69 28.34
C HIS A 40 -11.56 -5.07 29.73
N SER A 41 -12.19 -5.77 30.65
CA SER A 41 -12.39 -5.30 32.01
C SER A 41 -11.15 -5.49 32.92
N GLU A 42 -10.38 -6.54 32.66
CA GLU A 42 -9.19 -6.93 33.45
C GLU A 42 -7.93 -6.13 33.06
N TRP A 43 -7.75 -5.87 31.77
CA TRP A 43 -6.50 -5.33 31.22
C TRP A 43 -6.49 -3.81 31.16
N ARG A 44 -5.28 -3.23 31.09
CA ARG A 44 -5.06 -1.77 31.08
C ARG A 44 -4.13 -1.30 29.96
N ASP A 45 -3.50 -2.23 29.22
CA ASP A 45 -2.65 -1.89 28.08
C ASP A 45 -3.48 -1.30 26.94
N PRO A 46 -3.24 -0.03 26.54
CA PRO A 46 -4.04 0.63 25.51
C PRO A 46 -4.00 -0.07 24.14
N ALA A 47 -2.86 -0.68 23.77
CA ALA A 47 -2.72 -1.39 22.50
C ALA A 47 -3.56 -2.66 22.48
N LEU A 48 -3.54 -3.43 23.57
CA LEU A 48 -4.37 -4.62 23.73
C LEU A 48 -5.85 -4.27 23.82
N LEU A 49 -6.22 -3.22 24.52
CA LEU A 49 -7.62 -2.75 24.60
C LEU A 49 -8.15 -2.32 23.22
N LYS A 50 -7.32 -1.63 22.42
CA LYS A 50 -7.66 -1.26 21.03
C LYS A 50 -7.90 -2.50 20.18
N GLU A 51 -7.05 -3.50 20.28
CA GLU A 51 -7.20 -4.76 19.53
C GLU A 51 -8.44 -5.54 19.99
N ILE A 52 -8.70 -5.62 21.28
CA ILE A 52 -9.93 -6.23 21.81
C ILE A 52 -11.19 -5.56 21.22
N ALA A 53 -11.22 -4.22 21.20
CA ALA A 53 -12.33 -3.47 20.63
C ALA A 53 -12.50 -3.77 19.14
N TYR A 54 -11.41 -3.88 18.39
CA TYR A 54 -11.43 -4.28 16.98
C TYR A 54 -11.98 -5.70 16.79
N LEU A 55 -11.48 -6.68 17.55
CA LEU A 55 -11.88 -8.09 17.42
C LEU A 55 -13.38 -8.31 17.72
N LYS A 56 -13.98 -7.50 18.58
CA LYS A 56 -15.42 -7.57 18.87
C LYS A 56 -16.31 -7.19 17.68
N THR A 57 -15.76 -6.45 16.71
CA THR A 57 -16.47 -5.99 15.51
C THR A 57 -15.95 -6.62 14.21
N ALA A 58 -14.83 -7.31 14.27
CA ALA A 58 -14.24 -7.98 13.12
C ALA A 58 -15.07 -9.16 12.64
N ALA A 59 -14.88 -9.56 11.39
CA ALA A 59 -15.50 -10.77 10.86
C ALA A 59 -15.10 -12.00 11.69
N PRO A 60 -16.00 -12.91 12.01
CA PRO A 60 -15.68 -14.12 12.78
C PRO A 60 -14.50 -14.91 12.22
N SER A 61 -14.37 -14.97 10.88
CA SER A 61 -13.26 -15.64 10.21
C SER A 61 -11.90 -15.05 10.61
N TYR A 62 -11.80 -13.72 10.80
CA TYR A 62 -10.55 -13.08 11.25
C TYR A 62 -10.15 -13.57 12.65
N LEU A 63 -11.11 -13.60 13.61
CA LEU A 63 -10.85 -14.10 14.96
C LEU A 63 -10.38 -15.55 14.94
N PHE A 64 -11.03 -16.40 14.11
CA PHE A 64 -10.65 -17.81 14.01
C PHE A 64 -9.28 -18.01 13.39
N HIS A 65 -8.97 -17.34 12.29
CA HIS A 65 -7.72 -17.55 11.57
C HIS A 65 -6.52 -16.93 12.28
N GLU A 66 -6.70 -15.77 12.88
CA GLU A 66 -5.57 -15.02 13.45
C GLU A 66 -5.34 -15.30 14.94
N TYR A 67 -6.40 -15.56 15.70
CA TYR A 67 -6.29 -15.70 17.15
C TYR A 67 -6.61 -17.10 17.69
N LEU A 68 -7.51 -17.84 17.08
CA LEU A 68 -7.95 -19.15 17.57
C LEU A 68 -7.42 -20.32 16.75
N ALA A 69 -6.62 -20.08 15.71
CA ALA A 69 -5.97 -21.14 14.95
C ALA A 69 -4.94 -21.87 15.82
N ASP A 70 -4.84 -23.18 15.66
CA ASP A 70 -3.87 -24.02 16.38
C ASP A 70 -2.43 -23.62 16.06
N THR A 71 -2.19 -23.23 14.80
CA THR A 71 -0.88 -22.75 14.35
C THR A 71 -0.97 -21.27 14.03
N ASN A 72 -0.15 -20.48 14.71
CA ASN A 72 0.16 -19.11 14.37
C ASN A 72 1.66 -18.92 14.60
N ALA A 73 2.42 -18.94 13.53
CA ALA A 73 3.88 -18.88 13.54
C ALA A 73 4.35 -17.68 12.71
N PRO A 74 4.18 -16.45 13.21
CA PRO A 74 4.68 -15.26 12.53
C PRO A 74 6.21 -15.30 12.51
N MET A 75 6.81 -15.01 11.35
CA MET A 75 8.25 -14.99 11.16
C MET A 75 8.75 -13.57 10.87
N PRO A 76 9.99 -13.21 11.26
CA PRO A 76 10.65 -11.99 10.82
C PRO A 76 10.79 -11.95 9.30
N PHE A 77 10.81 -10.75 8.72
CA PHE A 77 10.95 -10.59 7.27
C PHE A 77 12.28 -11.21 6.76
N ALA A 78 13.37 -11.04 7.50
CA ALA A 78 14.66 -11.60 7.13
C ALA A 78 14.63 -13.16 7.02
N GLU A 79 13.92 -13.84 7.94
CA GLU A 79 13.73 -15.30 7.87
C GLU A 79 12.88 -15.70 6.65
N PHE A 80 11.83 -14.92 6.33
CA PHE A 80 11.02 -15.13 5.14
C PHE A 80 11.86 -14.98 3.87
N ALA A 81 12.67 -13.92 3.77
CA ALA A 81 13.54 -13.69 2.62
C ALA A 81 14.57 -14.81 2.45
N ALA A 82 15.21 -15.25 3.55
CA ALA A 82 16.14 -16.36 3.53
C ALA A 82 15.48 -17.68 3.10
N ALA A 83 14.24 -17.93 3.55
CA ALA A 83 13.49 -19.10 3.11
C ALA A 83 13.18 -19.07 1.60
N LEU A 84 12.88 -17.92 1.03
CA LEU A 84 12.71 -17.76 -0.41
C LEU A 84 13.98 -18.16 -1.18
N ASP A 85 15.13 -17.66 -0.75
CA ASP A 85 16.43 -17.94 -1.38
C ASP A 85 16.74 -19.44 -1.43
N THR A 86 16.42 -20.19 -0.37
CA THR A 86 16.62 -21.66 -0.35
C THR A 86 15.77 -22.40 -1.40
N HIS A 87 14.73 -21.76 -1.91
CA HIS A 87 13.83 -22.32 -2.92
C HIS A 87 14.04 -21.70 -4.32
N GLY A 88 15.12 -20.96 -4.54
CA GLY A 88 15.39 -20.30 -5.82
C GLY A 88 14.40 -19.18 -6.14
N LEU A 89 13.79 -18.59 -5.11
CA LEU A 89 12.87 -17.47 -5.18
C LEU A 89 13.52 -16.22 -4.55
N ARG A 90 12.99 -15.06 -4.86
CA ARG A 90 13.36 -13.80 -4.19
C ARG A 90 12.17 -12.91 -3.94
N TYR A 91 12.26 -12.12 -2.90
CA TYR A 91 11.32 -11.02 -2.65
C TYR A 91 11.52 -9.91 -3.68
N VAL A 92 10.43 -9.42 -4.28
CA VAL A 92 10.44 -8.34 -5.27
C VAL A 92 10.01 -7.01 -4.64
N GLY A 93 9.01 -7.03 -3.82
CA GLY A 93 8.44 -5.85 -3.20
C GLY A 93 7.13 -6.16 -2.48
N GLU A 94 6.53 -5.14 -1.93
CA GLU A 94 5.21 -5.23 -1.30
C GLU A 94 4.12 -5.00 -2.35
N ALA A 95 3.10 -5.86 -2.39
CA ALA A 95 1.96 -5.69 -3.29
C ALA A 95 0.96 -4.62 -2.81
N GLY A 96 1.15 -4.09 -1.61
CA GLY A 96 0.29 -3.08 -1.02
C GLY A 96 0.76 -1.66 -1.37
N PRO A 97 -0.04 -0.86 -2.08
CA PRO A 97 0.39 0.45 -2.58
C PRO A 97 0.79 1.43 -1.47
N ARG A 98 0.05 1.43 -0.36
CA ARG A 98 0.36 2.32 0.78
C ARG A 98 1.77 2.13 1.33
N ARG A 99 2.26 0.89 1.34
CA ARG A 99 3.60 0.61 1.84
C ARG A 99 4.67 1.07 0.86
N ALA A 100 4.43 0.86 -0.44
CA ALA A 100 5.36 1.31 -1.46
C ALA A 100 5.53 2.85 -1.48
N VAL A 101 4.46 3.61 -1.20
CA VAL A 101 4.53 5.08 -1.07
C VAL A 101 5.30 5.49 0.19
N VAL A 102 5.04 4.84 1.33
CA VAL A 102 5.79 5.07 2.58
C VAL A 102 7.29 4.74 2.40
N GLU A 103 7.61 3.73 1.62
CA GLU A 103 9.00 3.38 1.27
C GLU A 103 9.71 4.49 0.48
N LEU A 104 8.99 5.31 -0.28
CA LEU A 104 9.57 6.37 -1.11
C LEU A 104 9.70 7.73 -0.40
N GLU A 105 8.70 8.14 0.39
CA GLU A 105 8.63 9.50 0.93
C GLU A 105 9.00 9.59 2.42
N ASP A 106 8.42 8.73 3.27
CA ASP A 106 8.56 8.84 4.73
C ASP A 106 9.53 7.83 5.34
N ALA A 107 9.76 6.71 4.68
CA ALA A 107 10.59 5.65 5.22
C ALA A 107 12.07 5.99 5.26
N TRP A 108 12.53 6.92 4.43
CA TRP A 108 13.91 7.38 4.47
C TRP A 108 14.30 8.00 5.82
N GLY A 109 13.34 8.62 6.52
CA GLY A 109 13.54 9.09 7.88
C GLY A 109 13.50 7.98 8.94
N LEU A 110 12.85 6.86 8.66
CA LEU A 110 12.72 5.71 9.56
C LEU A 110 13.83 4.66 9.37
N ILE A 111 14.48 4.67 8.20
CA ILE A 111 15.55 3.73 7.86
C ILE A 111 16.89 4.42 8.09
N PRO A 112 17.77 3.88 8.95
CA PRO A 112 19.11 4.43 9.16
C PRO A 112 19.90 4.49 7.86
N GLU A 113 20.66 5.58 7.64
CA GLU A 113 21.56 5.73 6.47
C GLU A 113 22.53 4.55 6.32
N SER A 114 22.93 3.93 7.43
CA SER A 114 23.79 2.72 7.42
C SER A 114 23.15 1.53 6.72
N MET A 115 21.85 1.55 6.46
CA MET A 115 21.12 0.51 5.74
C MET A 115 20.90 0.86 4.25
N ALA A 116 21.33 2.03 3.79
CA ALA A 116 21.29 2.40 2.39
C ALA A 116 21.99 1.33 1.53
N GLY A 117 21.29 0.82 0.51
CA GLY A 117 21.77 -0.27 -0.34
C GLY A 117 21.59 -1.70 0.23
N ARG A 118 21.15 -1.85 1.49
CA ARG A 118 20.84 -3.13 2.09
C ARG A 118 19.31 -3.32 2.17
N TRP A 119 18.71 -3.52 1.02
CA TRP A 119 17.26 -3.55 0.83
C TRP A 119 16.49 -4.42 1.85
N LEU A 120 16.93 -5.66 2.06
CA LEU A 120 16.24 -6.57 2.98
C LEU A 120 16.33 -6.12 4.45
N ASP A 121 17.44 -5.50 4.83
CA ASP A 121 17.61 -4.94 6.18
C ASP A 121 16.72 -3.71 6.37
N ALA A 122 16.62 -2.86 5.34
CA ALA A 122 15.71 -1.71 5.34
C ALA A 122 14.25 -2.15 5.48
N GLU A 123 13.84 -3.19 4.77
CA GLU A 123 12.50 -3.77 4.88
C GLU A 123 12.21 -4.34 6.27
N SER A 124 13.20 -4.96 6.91
CA SER A 124 13.08 -5.46 8.27
C SER A 124 12.94 -4.31 9.28
N ALA A 125 13.77 -3.27 9.15
CA ALA A 125 13.69 -2.08 10.00
C ALA A 125 12.35 -1.35 9.85
N LEU A 126 11.81 -1.32 8.65
CA LEU A 126 10.50 -0.74 8.37
C LEU A 126 9.36 -1.55 9.00
N ASP A 127 9.46 -2.87 9.03
CA ASP A 127 8.49 -3.71 9.76
C ASP A 127 8.47 -3.43 11.25
N ASP A 128 9.66 -3.26 11.86
CA ASP A 128 9.79 -2.90 13.26
C ASP A 128 9.16 -1.52 13.54
N ALA A 129 9.54 -0.52 12.74
CA ALA A 129 9.06 0.87 12.92
C ALA A 129 7.54 1.00 12.76
N LEU A 130 6.95 0.28 11.81
CA LEU A 130 5.52 0.32 11.51
C LEU A 130 4.69 -0.71 12.29
N GLY A 131 5.32 -1.60 13.07
CA GLY A 131 4.64 -2.70 13.75
C GLY A 131 3.88 -3.59 12.76
N THR A 132 4.48 -3.94 11.63
CA THR A 132 3.83 -4.66 10.54
C THR A 132 3.40 -6.06 10.97
N ARG A 133 2.11 -6.35 10.85
CA ARG A 133 1.54 -7.69 11.15
C ARG A 133 1.47 -8.59 9.92
N PHE A 134 1.12 -8.03 8.78
CA PHE A 134 0.90 -8.76 7.53
C PHE A 134 1.67 -8.11 6.39
N ARG A 135 2.18 -8.96 5.50
CA ARG A 135 2.74 -8.55 4.22
C ARG A 135 2.00 -9.22 3.07
N ARG A 136 1.90 -8.51 1.96
CA ARG A 136 1.51 -9.06 0.66
C ARG A 136 2.70 -8.99 -0.26
N ALA A 137 3.61 -9.95 -0.09
CA ALA A 137 4.88 -9.96 -0.79
C ALA A 137 4.72 -10.37 -2.25
N LEU A 138 5.30 -9.59 -3.15
CA LEU A 138 5.57 -10.01 -4.51
C LEU A 138 6.85 -10.83 -4.52
N ILE A 139 6.78 -12.03 -5.06
CA ILE A 139 7.92 -12.94 -5.18
C ILE A 139 8.14 -13.31 -6.63
N ALA A 140 9.38 -13.53 -7.00
CA ALA A 140 9.77 -13.99 -8.35
C ALA A 140 10.82 -15.08 -8.25
N ARG A 141 11.10 -15.75 -9.37
CA ARG A 141 12.28 -16.64 -9.46
C ARG A 141 13.54 -15.80 -9.27
N ALA A 142 14.55 -16.38 -8.65
CA ALA A 142 15.80 -15.67 -8.37
C ALA A 142 16.52 -15.20 -9.67
N ASP A 143 16.31 -15.89 -10.80
CA ASP A 143 16.86 -15.55 -12.11
C ASP A 143 16.00 -14.58 -12.92
N ALA A 144 14.79 -14.22 -12.47
CA ALA A 144 13.93 -13.30 -13.20
C ALA A 144 14.52 -11.88 -13.22
N PRO A 145 14.50 -11.16 -14.35
CA PRO A 145 14.89 -9.75 -14.36
C PRO A 145 13.95 -8.93 -13.47
N CYS A 146 14.53 -8.11 -12.61
CA CYS A 146 13.76 -7.30 -11.68
C CYS A 146 14.57 -6.07 -11.26
N ALA A 147 14.05 -4.89 -11.50
CA ALA A 147 14.60 -3.64 -10.96
C ALA A 147 14.18 -3.46 -9.50
N ARG A 148 15.09 -2.92 -8.68
CA ARG A 148 14.80 -2.57 -7.28
C ARG A 148 15.63 -1.35 -6.86
N PRO A 149 15.03 -0.36 -6.23
CA PRO A 149 13.59 -0.10 -6.14
C PRO A 149 12.95 0.07 -7.53
N PRO A 150 11.61 0.11 -7.64
CA PRO A 150 10.96 0.47 -8.89
C PRO A 150 11.49 1.82 -9.36
N LEU A 151 11.88 1.93 -10.62
CA LEU A 151 12.45 3.15 -11.17
C LEU A 151 11.32 3.98 -11.80
N ALA A 152 11.36 5.29 -11.61
CA ALA A 152 10.38 6.20 -12.19
C ALA A 152 10.39 6.16 -13.73
N ASP A 153 11.56 5.95 -14.33
CA ASP A 153 11.75 5.74 -15.78
C ASP A 153 11.08 4.47 -16.31
N ALA A 154 10.72 3.51 -15.44
CA ALA A 154 9.88 2.37 -15.85
C ALA A 154 8.48 2.79 -16.31
N LEU A 155 8.05 4.02 -16.03
CA LEU A 155 6.77 4.57 -16.49
C LEU A 155 6.72 4.71 -18.02
N ASP A 156 7.86 4.93 -18.68
CA ASP A 156 7.93 5.13 -20.14
C ASP A 156 7.39 3.93 -20.95
N GLY A 157 7.47 2.74 -20.39
CA GLY A 157 6.98 1.51 -21.00
C GLY A 157 5.50 1.20 -20.72
N LEU A 158 4.78 2.10 -20.04
CA LEU A 158 3.42 1.87 -19.58
C LEU A 158 2.43 2.82 -20.26
N ALA A 159 1.17 2.43 -20.25
CA ALA A 159 0.03 3.29 -20.48
C ALA A 159 -0.77 3.44 -19.19
N PHE A 160 -1.57 4.49 -19.08
CA PHE A 160 -2.27 4.85 -17.87
C PHE A 160 -3.72 5.19 -18.15
N TYR A 161 -4.61 4.86 -17.23
CA TYR A 161 -5.98 5.37 -17.22
C TYR A 161 -6.40 5.75 -15.80
N ALA A 162 -7.30 6.71 -15.70
CA ALA A 162 -7.94 7.13 -14.46
C ALA A 162 -9.34 7.68 -14.77
N ASP A 163 -10.23 7.56 -13.80
CA ASP A 163 -11.54 8.23 -13.78
C ASP A 163 -11.61 9.02 -12.47
N LEU A 164 -11.18 10.27 -12.53
CA LEU A 164 -11.07 11.15 -11.38
C LEU A 164 -11.75 12.51 -11.69
N ALA A 165 -12.53 12.99 -10.75
CA ALA A 165 -13.13 14.32 -10.80
C ALA A 165 -12.53 15.22 -9.72
N CYS A 166 -12.41 16.50 -10.00
CA CYS A 166 -12.11 17.55 -9.04
C CYS A 166 -13.33 18.47 -8.93
N ASP A 167 -13.88 18.62 -7.72
CA ASP A 167 -15.05 19.47 -7.47
C ASP A 167 -14.65 20.93 -7.15
N GLU A 168 -13.36 21.22 -7.11
CA GLU A 168 -12.79 22.53 -6.81
C GLU A 168 -12.43 23.26 -8.12
N GLU A 169 -12.28 24.58 -8.06
CA GLU A 169 -11.72 25.35 -9.17
C GLU A 169 -10.26 24.94 -9.41
N LEU A 170 -9.98 24.51 -10.64
CA LEU A 170 -8.67 23.95 -10.98
C LEU A 170 -7.61 25.04 -11.10
N ASP A 171 -6.54 24.91 -10.35
CA ASP A 171 -5.30 25.66 -10.52
C ASP A 171 -4.25 24.77 -11.18
N LEU A 172 -3.97 25.06 -12.46
CA LEU A 172 -2.97 24.36 -13.27
C LEU A 172 -1.71 25.20 -13.51
N GLU A 173 -1.66 26.41 -12.93
CA GLU A 173 -0.51 27.31 -13.02
C GLU A 173 0.48 27.07 -11.89
N GLN A 174 -0.03 26.89 -10.68
CA GLN A 174 0.77 26.77 -9.46
C GLN A 174 0.58 25.42 -8.77
N ASP A 175 1.65 24.99 -8.11
CA ASP A 175 1.56 23.87 -7.20
C ASP A 175 0.71 24.26 -5.99
N GLY A 176 -0.22 23.37 -5.65
CA GLY A 176 -1.14 23.60 -4.55
C GLY A 176 -2.06 22.40 -4.37
N ALA A 177 -2.41 22.08 -3.13
CA ALA A 177 -3.21 20.90 -2.81
C ALA A 177 -4.62 21.01 -3.39
N GLN A 178 -4.99 20.07 -4.27
CA GLN A 178 -6.35 19.89 -4.79
C GLN A 178 -6.80 18.45 -4.65
N ARG A 179 -8.07 18.25 -4.35
CA ARG A 179 -8.63 16.93 -4.10
C ARG A 179 -9.31 16.36 -5.35
N PHE A 180 -8.85 15.19 -5.76
CA PHE A 180 -9.47 14.40 -6.82
C PHE A 180 -10.19 13.20 -6.20
N VAL A 181 -11.33 12.81 -6.75
CA VAL A 181 -12.18 11.72 -6.25
C VAL A 181 -12.53 10.78 -7.39
N ASN A 182 -12.43 9.47 -7.17
CA ASN A 182 -12.88 8.48 -8.14
C ASN A 182 -14.36 8.09 -7.89
N PRO A 183 -15.03 7.40 -8.84
CA PRO A 183 -16.43 6.96 -8.68
C PRO A 183 -16.69 6.04 -7.48
N ALA A 184 -15.65 5.36 -6.96
CA ALA A 184 -15.75 4.54 -5.75
C ALA A 184 -15.64 5.36 -4.45
N GLY A 185 -15.46 6.70 -4.54
CA GLY A 185 -15.36 7.61 -3.39
C GLY A 185 -13.96 7.69 -2.78
N ASN A 186 -12.94 7.05 -3.35
CA ASN A 186 -11.56 7.24 -2.90
C ASN A 186 -11.07 8.61 -3.34
N SER A 187 -10.38 9.31 -2.44
CA SER A 187 -9.85 10.65 -2.71
C SER A 187 -8.34 10.69 -2.64
N PHE A 188 -7.75 11.53 -3.49
CA PHE A 188 -6.32 11.77 -3.62
C PHE A 188 -6.07 13.27 -3.57
N VAL A 189 -5.07 13.70 -2.81
CA VAL A 189 -4.61 15.09 -2.82
C VAL A 189 -3.42 15.19 -3.75
N VAL A 190 -3.51 16.06 -4.75
CA VAL A 190 -2.49 16.27 -5.77
C VAL A 190 -2.01 17.70 -5.69
N THR A 191 -0.71 17.89 -5.55
CA THR A 191 -0.09 19.22 -5.40
C THR A 191 0.54 19.70 -6.70
N ASP A 192 1.20 18.82 -7.46
CA ASP A 192 1.87 19.16 -8.70
C ASP A 192 0.88 19.62 -9.79
N ALA A 193 1.10 20.81 -10.31
CA ALA A 193 0.20 21.43 -11.30
C ALA A 193 0.13 20.65 -12.63
N PHE A 194 1.24 20.06 -13.05
CA PHE A 194 1.28 19.26 -14.27
C PHE A 194 0.59 17.90 -14.09
N ALA A 195 0.73 17.29 -12.92
CA ALA A 195 0.03 16.05 -12.58
C ALA A 195 -1.50 16.26 -12.54
N LYS A 196 -1.98 17.41 -12.05
CA LYS A 196 -3.41 17.77 -12.13
C LYS A 196 -3.89 17.81 -13.58
N ALA A 197 -3.15 18.47 -14.47
CA ALA A 197 -3.49 18.52 -15.90
C ALA A 197 -3.49 17.12 -16.53
N ALA A 198 -2.53 16.28 -16.17
CA ALA A 198 -2.45 14.89 -16.63
C ALA A 198 -3.66 14.06 -16.17
N LEU A 199 -4.14 14.24 -14.93
CA LEU A 199 -5.34 13.57 -14.43
C LEU A 199 -6.60 14.01 -15.19
N ILE A 200 -6.74 15.31 -15.49
CA ILE A 200 -7.84 15.83 -16.31
C ILE A 200 -7.80 15.21 -17.72
N ALA A 201 -6.61 15.17 -18.33
CA ALA A 201 -6.42 14.55 -19.64
C ALA A 201 -6.84 13.07 -19.65
N LEU A 202 -6.43 12.28 -18.67
CA LEU A 202 -6.84 10.88 -18.55
C LEU A 202 -8.35 10.72 -18.37
N SER A 203 -8.93 11.49 -17.44
CA SER A 203 -10.35 11.39 -17.15
C SER A 203 -11.22 11.78 -18.35
N SER A 204 -10.75 12.71 -19.18
CA SER A 204 -11.46 13.12 -20.40
C SER A 204 -11.55 12.05 -21.48
N VAL A 205 -10.63 11.10 -21.47
CA VAL A 205 -10.55 10.00 -22.47
C VAL A 205 -10.91 8.62 -21.88
N TYR A 206 -11.24 8.57 -20.58
CA TYR A 206 -11.62 7.33 -19.92
C TYR A 206 -12.74 6.58 -20.69
N PRO A 207 -12.70 5.27 -20.88
CA PRO A 207 -11.76 4.29 -20.30
C PRO A 207 -10.49 4.04 -21.13
N ARG A 208 -10.20 4.86 -22.14
CA ARG A 208 -8.97 4.72 -22.94
C ARG A 208 -7.74 5.04 -22.08
N ALA A 209 -6.70 4.20 -22.19
CA ALA A 209 -5.40 4.49 -21.61
C ALA A 209 -4.58 5.38 -22.55
N LEU A 210 -3.73 6.24 -21.97
CA LEU A 210 -2.71 6.99 -22.68
C LEU A 210 -1.33 6.41 -22.37
N THR A 211 -0.49 6.22 -23.36
CA THR A 211 0.94 5.95 -23.15
C THR A 211 1.58 7.14 -22.46
N TYR A 212 2.73 6.94 -21.81
CA TYR A 212 3.39 8.03 -21.09
C TYR A 212 3.70 9.24 -21.97
N PRO A 213 4.22 9.09 -23.22
CA PRO A 213 4.37 10.23 -24.14
C PRO A 213 3.05 10.92 -24.52
N GLU A 214 1.98 10.14 -24.78
CA GLU A 214 0.66 10.71 -25.08
C GLU A 214 0.11 11.49 -23.87
N LEU A 215 0.31 10.97 -22.66
CA LEU A 215 -0.09 11.61 -21.42
C LEU A 215 0.60 12.97 -21.25
N LEU A 216 1.92 13.03 -21.45
CA LEU A 216 2.67 14.28 -21.38
C LEU A 216 2.13 15.32 -22.40
N ALA A 217 1.93 14.89 -23.65
CA ALA A 217 1.38 15.76 -24.70
C ALA A 217 -0.03 16.24 -24.35
N ALA A 218 -0.89 15.38 -23.84
CA ALA A 218 -2.25 15.71 -23.42
C ALA A 218 -2.28 16.66 -22.22
N ALA A 219 -1.41 16.46 -21.23
CA ALA A 219 -1.28 17.35 -20.08
C ALA A 219 -0.84 18.77 -20.49
N HIS A 220 0.12 18.86 -21.42
CA HIS A 220 0.49 20.15 -22.01
C HIS A 220 -0.67 20.84 -22.75
N ALA A 221 -1.46 20.07 -23.51
CA ALA A 221 -2.63 20.60 -24.20
C ALA A 221 -3.66 21.15 -23.21
N VAL A 222 -3.98 20.41 -22.16
CA VAL A 222 -4.89 20.86 -21.10
C VAL A 222 -4.37 22.16 -20.46
N ARG A 223 -3.11 22.25 -20.06
CA ARG A 223 -2.55 23.50 -19.49
C ARG A 223 -2.66 24.66 -20.45
N HIS A 224 -2.39 24.45 -21.73
CA HIS A 224 -2.51 25.48 -22.75
C HIS A 224 -3.95 25.98 -22.90
N GLU A 225 -4.96 25.11 -22.85
CA GLU A 225 -6.38 25.50 -22.86
C GLU A 225 -6.76 26.38 -21.66
N PHE A 226 -6.11 26.17 -20.51
CA PHE A 226 -6.24 27.00 -19.31
C PHE A 226 -5.34 28.25 -19.32
N GLY A 227 -4.69 28.56 -20.45
CA GLY A 227 -3.83 29.74 -20.59
C GLY A 227 -2.44 29.61 -19.96
N VAL A 228 -2.07 28.45 -19.50
CA VAL A 228 -0.79 28.20 -18.83
C VAL A 228 0.26 27.76 -19.86
N ASN A 229 1.26 28.62 -20.06
CA ASN A 229 2.37 28.40 -20.99
C ASN A 229 3.68 28.29 -20.21
N GLY A 230 4.07 27.11 -19.81
CA GLY A 230 5.33 26.86 -19.10
C GLY A 230 5.75 25.39 -19.26
N GLU A 231 7.07 25.19 -19.25
CA GLU A 231 7.60 23.81 -19.16
C GLU A 231 7.31 23.24 -17.77
N ALA A 232 6.99 21.95 -17.72
CA ALA A 232 6.91 21.22 -16.47
C ALA A 232 8.30 20.79 -16.03
N ASP A 233 8.53 20.76 -14.71
CA ASP A 233 9.67 20.04 -14.16
C ASP A 233 9.43 18.53 -14.34
N ALA A 234 10.11 17.95 -15.33
CA ALA A 234 9.93 16.55 -15.68
C ALA A 234 10.24 15.60 -14.52
N ALA A 235 11.26 15.92 -13.70
CA ALA A 235 11.64 15.08 -12.57
C ALA A 235 10.60 15.15 -11.45
N HIS A 236 10.09 16.35 -11.16
CA HIS A 236 9.04 16.55 -10.16
C HIS A 236 7.74 15.85 -10.58
N PHE A 237 7.32 16.08 -11.84
CA PHE A 237 6.14 15.37 -12.38
C PHE A 237 6.30 13.85 -12.33
N GLN A 238 7.45 13.32 -12.74
CA GLN A 238 7.68 11.88 -12.76
C GLN A 238 7.53 11.27 -11.36
N LEU A 239 8.05 11.94 -10.31
CA LEU A 239 7.90 11.52 -8.94
C LEU A 239 6.44 11.60 -8.47
N ALA A 240 5.76 12.72 -8.73
CA ALA A 240 4.35 12.91 -8.40
C ALA A 240 3.47 11.85 -9.09
N TRP A 241 3.74 11.59 -10.37
CA TRP A 241 3.02 10.57 -11.15
C TRP A 241 3.25 9.16 -10.64
N PHE A 242 4.50 8.82 -10.34
CA PHE A 242 4.84 7.54 -9.73
C PHE A 242 4.10 7.34 -8.39
N THR A 243 4.04 8.38 -7.57
CA THR A 243 3.30 8.36 -6.30
C THR A 243 1.80 8.10 -6.51
N LEU A 244 1.18 8.73 -7.52
CA LEU A 244 -0.23 8.49 -7.88
C LEU A 244 -0.47 7.05 -8.36
N VAL A 245 0.42 6.49 -9.15
CA VAL A 245 0.37 5.08 -9.57
C VAL A 245 0.46 4.16 -8.36
N MET A 246 1.40 4.39 -7.47
CA MET A 246 1.58 3.58 -6.26
C MET A 246 0.42 3.72 -5.28
N ALA A 247 -0.25 4.87 -5.24
CA ALA A 247 -1.45 5.11 -4.45
C ALA A 247 -2.74 4.57 -5.09
N HIS A 248 -2.68 3.97 -6.30
CA HIS A 248 -3.83 3.56 -7.11
C HIS A 248 -4.79 4.71 -7.48
N GLY A 249 -4.29 5.94 -7.52
CA GLY A 249 -5.01 7.07 -8.10
C GLY A 249 -5.04 6.98 -9.62
N VAL A 250 -3.99 6.39 -10.18
CA VAL A 250 -3.83 6.12 -11.62
C VAL A 250 -3.51 4.62 -11.79
N ILE A 251 -4.12 3.99 -12.78
CA ILE A 251 -3.93 2.57 -13.03
C ILE A 251 -3.00 2.37 -14.23
N PRO A 252 -1.84 1.76 -14.03
CA PRO A 252 -0.93 1.41 -15.12
C PRO A 252 -1.42 0.18 -15.87
N THR A 253 -1.19 0.15 -17.17
CA THR A 253 -1.45 -1.01 -18.04
C THR A 253 -0.35 -1.12 -19.10
N LEU A 254 -0.28 -2.25 -19.78
CA LEU A 254 0.56 -2.37 -20.97
C LEU A 254 -0.06 -1.58 -22.12
N PRO A 255 0.75 -0.89 -22.94
CA PRO A 255 0.24 -0.26 -24.16
C PRO A 255 -0.44 -1.27 -25.07
N ASP A 256 -1.51 -0.86 -25.73
CA ASP A 256 -2.18 -1.70 -26.72
C ASP A 256 -1.23 -1.92 -27.92
N PRO A 257 -0.80 -3.16 -28.20
CA PRO A 257 0.12 -3.43 -29.29
C PRO A 257 -0.46 -3.12 -30.69
N THR A 258 -1.76 -2.89 -30.79
CA THR A 258 -2.43 -2.53 -32.04
C THR A 258 -2.55 -1.02 -32.25
N ALA A 259 -2.19 -0.21 -31.25
CA ALA A 259 -2.24 1.25 -31.30
C ALA A 259 -0.91 1.89 -31.75
N MET A 260 0.11 1.09 -32.08
CA MET A 260 1.40 1.55 -32.61
C MET A 260 1.43 1.57 -34.13
#